data_bdfacef8a82793f6f5b4f26676e3cc09
#
_entry.id   bdfacef8a82793f6f5b4f26676e3cc09
#
_cell.length_a   1.000
_cell.length_b   1.000
_cell.length_c   1.000
_cell.angle_alpha   90.00
_cell.angle_beta   90.00
_cell.angle_gamma   90.00
#
_symmetry.space_group_name_H-M   'P 1'
#
loop_
_entity.id
_entity.type
_entity.pdbx_description
1 polymer ?
#
loop_
_entity_poly.entity_id
_entity_poly.type
_entity_poly.pdbx_seq_one_letter_code
_entity_poly.pdbx_strand_id
1 'polypeptide(L)'
;MGNVYGYVRVASIDQNEDRQLIVMEENNVPKGNVYIDKQSGKDFERPQYKKLVKKLKAGDLLYILSIDRLGRNYEDIQKQWRILTKDIGIDICVIDMPLLDTRNGKDLMGTFIADLVLQILSFVAQSERENIKKRQAQGIAAAKAKGIKFGRPEVPMPDGFDKYISKWEKGQITTSEILKITGLTKSTFYRKVREYNLIKK
;
A
#
# COMPACT_ATOMS: atom_id res chain seq x y z
N MET A 1 -28.66 23.95 -0.46
CA MET A 1 -28.09 22.67 -0.95
C MET A 1 -26.61 22.67 -0.61
N GLY A 2 -26.10 21.56 -0.09
CA GLY A 2 -24.67 21.40 0.15
C GLY A 2 -23.87 21.30 -1.16
N ASN A 3 -22.58 21.46 -1.08
CA ASN A 3 -21.71 21.28 -2.24
C ASN A 3 -21.51 19.78 -2.56
N VAL A 4 -21.19 19.51 -3.83
CA VAL A 4 -20.90 18.16 -4.30
C VAL A 4 -19.40 18.01 -4.52
N TYR A 5 -18.83 16.95 -3.98
CA TYR A 5 -17.41 16.62 -4.05
C TYR A 5 -17.18 15.20 -4.59
N GLY A 6 -16.01 14.96 -5.17
CA GLY A 6 -15.55 13.64 -5.57
C GLY A 6 -14.17 13.34 -4.97
N TYR A 7 -13.97 12.09 -4.56
CA TYR A 7 -12.66 11.62 -4.15
C TYR A 7 -12.22 10.41 -4.99
N VAL A 8 -11.05 10.56 -5.60
CA VAL A 8 -10.41 9.57 -6.48
C VAL A 8 -9.10 9.13 -5.86
N ARG A 9 -8.85 7.83 -5.81
CA ARG A 9 -7.58 7.28 -5.35
C ARG A 9 -7.09 6.20 -6.29
N VAL A 10 -5.83 6.29 -6.72
CA VAL A 10 -5.12 5.26 -7.47
C VAL A 10 -3.92 4.76 -6.68
N ALA A 11 -3.62 3.46 -6.79
CA ALA A 11 -2.61 2.80 -5.97
C ALA A 11 -1.18 3.01 -6.48
N SER A 12 -0.99 3.49 -7.72
CA SER A 12 0.30 3.87 -8.29
C SER A 12 0.15 5.10 -9.19
N ILE A 13 1.28 5.76 -9.46
CA ILE A 13 1.32 6.92 -10.37
C ILE A 13 0.97 6.51 -11.81
N ASP A 14 1.27 5.25 -12.16
CA ASP A 14 1.04 4.68 -13.50
C ASP A 14 -0.37 4.11 -13.70
N GLN A 15 -1.20 4.05 -12.65
CA GLN A 15 -2.59 3.63 -12.77
C GLN A 15 -3.44 4.76 -13.33
N ASN A 16 -4.22 4.42 -14.36
CA ASN A 16 -5.15 5.34 -15.01
C ASN A 16 -6.35 5.62 -14.10
N GLU A 17 -6.57 6.89 -13.77
CA GLU A 17 -7.72 7.39 -13.01
C GLU A 17 -8.94 7.67 -13.90
N ASP A 18 -8.82 7.61 -15.23
CA ASP A 18 -9.85 8.05 -16.17
C ASP A 18 -11.22 7.44 -15.87
N ARG A 19 -11.25 6.12 -15.57
CA ARG A 19 -12.52 5.46 -15.21
C ARG A 19 -13.21 6.13 -14.02
N GLN A 20 -12.45 6.53 -13.00
CA GLN A 20 -13.03 7.17 -11.82
C GLN A 20 -13.46 8.62 -12.14
N LEU A 21 -12.71 9.32 -12.98
CA LEU A 21 -13.04 10.69 -13.42
C LEU A 21 -14.30 10.73 -14.29
N ILE A 22 -14.45 9.79 -15.23
CA ILE A 22 -15.65 9.65 -16.05
C ILE A 22 -16.88 9.49 -15.13
N VAL A 23 -16.79 8.60 -14.15
CA VAL A 23 -17.88 8.37 -13.22
C VAL A 23 -18.20 9.61 -12.35
N MET A 24 -17.19 10.41 -11.98
CA MET A 24 -17.43 11.69 -11.30
C MET A 24 -18.17 12.69 -12.22
N GLU A 25 -17.80 12.75 -13.50
CA GLU A 25 -18.46 13.60 -14.50
C GLU A 25 -19.91 13.19 -14.74
N GLU A 26 -20.17 11.87 -14.90
CA GLU A 26 -21.52 11.30 -15.01
C GLU A 26 -22.43 11.64 -13.81
N ASN A 27 -21.85 11.76 -12.62
CA ASN A 27 -22.56 12.18 -11.38
C ASN A 27 -22.56 13.70 -11.17
N ASN A 28 -22.23 14.49 -12.20
CA ASN A 28 -22.23 15.95 -12.19
C ASN A 28 -21.36 16.56 -11.07
N VAL A 29 -20.26 15.90 -10.68
CA VAL A 29 -19.31 16.48 -9.75
C VAL A 29 -18.49 17.57 -10.43
N PRO A 30 -18.49 18.82 -9.93
CA PRO A 30 -17.70 19.89 -10.53
C PRO A 30 -16.21 19.53 -10.56
N LYS A 31 -15.51 19.77 -11.69
CA LYS A 31 -14.07 19.43 -11.85
C LYS A 31 -13.20 20.04 -10.73
N GLY A 32 -13.51 21.24 -10.28
CA GLY A 32 -12.81 21.91 -9.16
C GLY A 32 -13.07 21.32 -7.78
N ASN A 33 -14.03 20.39 -7.66
CA ASN A 33 -14.39 19.72 -6.42
C ASN A 33 -13.95 18.25 -6.42
N VAL A 34 -13.20 17.78 -7.43
CA VAL A 34 -12.63 16.43 -7.47
C VAL A 34 -11.23 16.45 -6.86
N TYR A 35 -11.01 15.65 -5.84
CA TYR A 35 -9.74 15.50 -5.13
C TYR A 35 -9.10 14.16 -5.48
N ILE A 36 -7.85 14.18 -5.95
CA ILE A 36 -7.16 13.01 -6.48
C ILE A 36 -5.87 12.75 -5.71
N ASP A 37 -5.76 11.57 -5.08
CA ASP A 37 -4.52 11.07 -4.50
C ASP A 37 -3.95 9.93 -5.36
N LYS A 38 -2.72 10.16 -5.88
CA LYS A 38 -1.94 9.17 -6.64
C LYS A 38 -0.77 8.72 -5.77
N GLN A 39 -0.90 7.55 -5.11
CA GLN A 39 0.16 7.08 -4.23
C GLN A 39 0.32 5.57 -4.25
N SER A 40 1.59 5.13 -4.27
CA SER A 40 1.96 3.73 -4.15
C SER A 40 1.62 3.16 -2.77
N GLY A 41 1.36 1.87 -2.73
CA GLY A 41 0.76 1.16 -1.59
C GLY A 41 1.49 1.20 -0.23
N LYS A 42 2.63 1.87 -0.08
CA LYS A 42 3.39 1.91 1.20
C LYS A 42 3.10 3.15 2.05
N ASP A 43 2.90 4.32 1.43
CA ASP A 43 2.66 5.55 2.17
C ASP A 43 1.18 5.91 2.16
N PHE A 44 0.58 5.99 3.35
CA PHE A 44 -0.83 6.33 3.54
C PHE A 44 -1.03 7.85 3.71
N GLU A 45 -0.10 8.63 3.20
CA GLU A 45 -0.29 10.06 3.11
C GLU A 45 -1.30 10.35 2.00
N ARG A 46 -2.42 10.96 2.37
CA ARG A 46 -3.49 11.38 1.47
C ARG A 46 -3.64 12.88 1.55
N PRO A 47 -2.75 13.67 0.95
CA PRO A 47 -2.77 15.11 1.08
C PRO A 47 -4.06 15.73 0.53
N GLN A 48 -4.59 15.20 -0.57
CA GLN A 48 -5.83 15.73 -1.15
C GLN A 48 -7.05 15.31 -0.34
N TYR A 49 -7.09 14.08 0.17
CA TYR A 49 -8.14 13.66 1.11
C TYR A 49 -8.16 14.52 2.38
N LYS A 50 -6.98 14.76 2.97
CA LYS A 50 -6.86 15.64 4.15
C LYS A 50 -7.37 17.06 3.87
N LYS A 51 -7.10 17.61 2.67
CA LYS A 51 -7.64 18.91 2.24
C LYS A 51 -9.15 18.86 2.06
N LEU A 52 -9.66 17.81 1.42
CA LEU A 52 -11.09 17.60 1.23
C LEU A 52 -11.83 17.58 2.57
N VAL A 53 -11.40 16.74 3.51
CA VAL A 53 -12.01 16.59 4.84
C VAL A 53 -12.08 17.94 5.59
N LYS A 54 -11.06 18.79 5.48
CA LYS A 54 -11.06 20.14 6.08
C LYS A 54 -12.04 21.11 5.41
N LYS A 55 -12.43 20.84 4.17
CA LYS A 55 -13.33 21.71 3.40
C LYS A 55 -14.80 21.30 3.53
N LEU A 56 -15.06 20.03 3.78
CA LEU A 56 -16.39 19.45 3.90
C LEU A 56 -17.17 20.08 5.07
N LYS A 57 -18.47 20.29 4.86
CA LYS A 57 -19.41 20.83 5.84
C LYS A 57 -20.67 19.96 5.89
N ALA A 58 -21.40 20.03 6.98
CA ALA A 58 -22.67 19.32 7.12
C ALA A 58 -23.61 19.60 5.95
N GLY A 59 -24.21 18.53 5.41
CA GLY A 59 -25.10 18.60 4.24
C GLY A 59 -24.42 18.60 2.89
N ASP A 60 -23.06 18.55 2.82
CA ASP A 60 -22.34 18.31 1.57
C ASP A 60 -22.49 16.83 1.16
N LEU A 61 -22.23 16.55 -0.13
CA LEU A 61 -22.27 15.21 -0.71
C LEU A 61 -20.89 14.80 -1.24
N LEU A 62 -20.42 13.63 -0.84
CA LEU A 62 -19.17 13.05 -1.33
C LEU A 62 -19.44 11.80 -2.18
N TYR A 63 -19.02 11.83 -3.44
CA TYR A 63 -18.96 10.67 -4.33
C TYR A 63 -17.61 9.97 -4.24
N ILE A 64 -17.64 8.65 -4.09
CA ILE A 64 -16.48 7.75 -4.23
C ILE A 64 -16.87 6.57 -5.11
N LEU A 65 -15.92 6.05 -5.91
CA LEU A 65 -16.21 4.91 -6.77
C LEU A 65 -16.49 3.65 -5.95
N SER A 66 -15.63 3.35 -4.97
CA SER A 66 -15.70 2.14 -4.15
C SER A 66 -15.27 2.43 -2.71
N ILE A 67 -15.74 1.63 -1.77
CA ILE A 67 -15.52 1.85 -0.33
C ILE A 67 -14.04 1.76 0.07
N ASP A 68 -13.23 0.98 -0.64
CA ASP A 68 -11.78 0.86 -0.41
C ASP A 68 -11.02 2.17 -0.67
N ARG A 69 -11.66 3.17 -1.31
CA ARG A 69 -11.08 4.51 -1.44
C ARG A 69 -10.95 5.20 -0.08
N LEU A 70 -11.81 4.90 0.89
CA LEU A 70 -11.77 5.50 2.23
C LEU A 70 -10.67 4.90 3.13
N GLY A 71 -10.32 3.63 2.98
CA GLY A 71 -9.35 2.97 3.86
C GLY A 71 -8.63 1.80 3.20
N ARG A 72 -7.61 1.29 3.87
CA ARG A 72 -6.87 0.09 3.46
C ARG A 72 -7.30 -1.15 4.20
N ASN A 73 -7.86 -0.97 5.37
CA ASN A 73 -8.33 -2.00 6.25
C ASN A 73 -9.68 -1.60 6.84
N TYR A 74 -10.28 -2.54 7.53
CA TYR A 74 -11.56 -2.38 8.18
C TYR A 74 -11.64 -1.16 9.10
N GLU A 75 -10.67 -1.03 9.99
CA GLU A 75 -10.64 0.02 11.02
C GLU A 75 -10.55 1.41 10.38
N ASP A 76 -9.70 1.55 9.36
CA ASP A 76 -9.57 2.82 8.61
C ASP A 76 -10.88 3.20 7.92
N ILE A 77 -11.52 2.22 7.24
CA ILE A 77 -12.78 2.48 6.51
C ILE A 77 -13.86 2.92 7.50
N GLN A 78 -14.06 2.17 8.59
CA GLN A 78 -15.05 2.52 9.61
C GLN A 78 -14.77 3.88 10.25
N LYS A 79 -13.51 4.17 10.57
CA LYS A 79 -13.11 5.44 11.14
C LYS A 79 -13.43 6.61 10.20
N GLN A 80 -13.05 6.48 8.93
CA GLN A 80 -13.32 7.53 7.93
C GLN A 80 -14.82 7.70 7.68
N TRP A 81 -15.56 6.59 7.56
CA TRP A 81 -17.01 6.63 7.42
C TRP A 81 -17.67 7.39 8.56
N ARG A 82 -17.31 7.05 9.80
CA ARG A 82 -17.84 7.73 10.99
C ARG A 82 -17.52 9.23 10.99
N ILE A 83 -16.25 9.60 10.72
CA ILE A 83 -15.83 11.00 10.65
C ILE A 83 -16.69 11.77 9.63
N LEU A 84 -16.87 11.21 8.44
CA LEU A 84 -17.59 11.87 7.36
C LEU A 84 -19.10 11.97 7.65
N THR A 85 -19.74 10.86 8.05
CA THR A 85 -21.20 10.80 8.18
C THR A 85 -21.71 11.27 9.53
N LYS A 86 -20.96 11.08 10.62
CA LYS A 86 -21.41 11.40 11.99
C LYS A 86 -20.77 12.67 12.53
N ASP A 87 -19.43 12.81 12.40
CA ASP A 87 -18.73 13.94 13.02
C ASP A 87 -18.88 15.22 12.16
N ILE A 88 -18.76 15.09 10.82
CA ILE A 88 -18.95 16.22 9.89
C ILE A 88 -20.40 16.32 9.44
N GLY A 89 -21.12 15.21 9.26
CA GLY A 89 -22.52 15.18 8.87
C GLY A 89 -22.75 15.38 7.37
N ILE A 90 -21.86 14.81 6.52
CA ILE A 90 -22.05 14.81 5.07
C ILE A 90 -22.80 13.54 4.62
N ASP A 91 -23.38 13.62 3.43
CA ASP A 91 -23.86 12.44 2.71
C ASP A 91 -22.71 11.83 1.90
N ILE A 92 -22.69 10.47 1.81
CA ILE A 92 -21.74 9.72 0.99
C ILE A 92 -22.52 8.85 0.02
N CYS A 93 -22.08 8.85 -1.23
CA CYS A 93 -22.54 7.91 -2.26
C CYS A 93 -21.36 7.05 -2.74
N VAL A 94 -21.45 5.75 -2.49
CA VAL A 94 -20.49 4.75 -3.02
C VAL A 94 -21.08 4.18 -4.30
N ILE A 95 -20.51 4.55 -5.43
CA ILE A 95 -21.13 4.38 -6.77
C ILE A 95 -21.28 2.89 -7.14
N ASP A 96 -20.25 2.07 -6.85
CA ASP A 96 -20.31 0.62 -7.12
C ASP A 96 -21.16 -0.15 -6.09
N MET A 97 -21.71 0.55 -5.09
CA MET A 97 -22.48 -0.05 -4.01
C MET A 97 -23.64 0.85 -3.57
N PRO A 98 -24.77 0.85 -4.30
CA PRO A 98 -25.91 1.74 -4.03
C PRO A 98 -26.50 1.62 -2.63
N LEU A 99 -26.31 0.47 -1.94
CA LEU A 99 -26.71 0.30 -0.54
C LEU A 99 -25.95 1.20 0.44
N LEU A 100 -24.78 1.72 0.03
CA LEU A 100 -23.98 2.67 0.80
C LEU A 100 -24.20 4.12 0.32
N ASP A 101 -25.39 4.43 -0.16
CA ASP A 101 -25.83 5.81 -0.44
C ASP A 101 -26.62 6.35 0.76
N THR A 102 -25.96 7.19 1.58
CA THR A 102 -26.58 7.70 2.81
C THR A 102 -27.73 8.64 2.57
N ARG A 103 -27.93 9.17 1.33
CA ARG A 103 -29.09 9.98 0.97
C ARG A 103 -30.40 9.21 1.02
N ASN A 104 -30.33 7.92 0.69
CA ASN A 104 -31.48 7.02 0.62
C ASN A 104 -31.90 6.48 2.00
N GLY A 105 -31.05 6.66 3.01
CA GLY A 105 -31.22 6.07 4.34
C GLY A 105 -31.26 7.11 5.45
N LYS A 106 -32.00 8.22 5.26
CA LYS A 106 -32.13 9.27 6.31
C LYS A 106 -33.03 8.83 7.49
N ASP A 107 -33.71 7.72 7.36
CA ASP A 107 -34.38 7.07 8.47
C ASP A 107 -33.43 6.19 9.31
N LEU A 108 -33.83 5.85 10.51
CA LEU A 108 -33.05 5.02 11.43
C LEU A 108 -32.68 3.68 10.82
N MET A 109 -33.57 3.09 10.02
CA MET A 109 -33.40 1.80 9.37
C MET A 109 -32.36 1.83 8.26
N GLY A 110 -32.37 2.84 7.39
CA GLY A 110 -31.38 3.00 6.31
C GLY A 110 -29.96 3.23 6.85
N THR A 111 -29.83 4.03 7.89
CA THR A 111 -28.53 4.22 8.57
C THR A 111 -28.02 2.91 9.16
N PHE A 112 -28.89 2.14 9.80
CA PHE A 112 -28.54 0.83 10.39
C PHE A 112 -28.12 -0.17 9.31
N ILE A 113 -28.84 -0.24 8.19
CA ILE A 113 -28.50 -1.12 7.06
C ILE A 113 -27.13 -0.73 6.46
N ALA A 114 -26.87 0.54 6.25
CA ALA A 114 -25.57 1.01 5.74
C ALA A 114 -24.41 0.64 6.68
N ASP A 115 -24.57 0.85 7.97
CA ASP A 115 -23.58 0.48 8.98
C ASP A 115 -23.37 -1.04 9.03
N LEU A 116 -24.43 -1.85 8.93
CA LEU A 116 -24.34 -3.32 8.90
C LEU A 116 -23.62 -3.82 7.64
N VAL A 117 -23.97 -3.31 6.47
CA VAL A 117 -23.34 -3.67 5.20
C VAL A 117 -21.85 -3.30 5.25
N LEU A 118 -21.51 -2.14 5.77
CA LEU A 118 -20.13 -1.71 5.97
C LEU A 118 -19.35 -2.70 6.85
N GLN A 119 -19.93 -3.16 7.96
CA GLN A 119 -19.32 -4.15 8.85
C GLN A 119 -19.06 -5.47 8.13
N ILE A 120 -20.05 -6.00 7.41
CA ILE A 120 -19.93 -7.27 6.68
C ILE A 120 -18.83 -7.20 5.62
N LEU A 121 -18.83 -6.16 4.78
CA LEU A 121 -17.84 -6.00 3.73
C LEU A 121 -16.42 -5.86 4.27
N SER A 122 -16.30 -5.13 5.34
CA SER A 122 -15.04 -4.92 6.01
C SER A 122 -14.51 -6.22 6.63
N PHE A 123 -15.37 -7.03 7.22
CA PHE A 123 -15.03 -8.36 7.73
C PHE A 123 -14.57 -9.30 6.59
N VAL A 124 -15.28 -9.32 5.47
CA VAL A 124 -14.91 -10.13 4.30
C VAL A 124 -13.54 -9.71 3.76
N ALA A 125 -13.30 -8.41 3.60
CA ALA A 125 -12.02 -7.90 3.12
C ALA A 125 -10.86 -8.25 4.07
N GLN A 126 -11.08 -8.19 5.38
CA GLN A 126 -10.08 -8.59 6.38
C GLN A 126 -9.79 -10.09 6.31
N SER A 127 -10.84 -10.91 6.25
CA SER A 127 -10.73 -12.38 6.15
C SER A 127 -9.96 -12.80 4.89
N GLU A 128 -10.22 -12.16 3.76
CA GLU A 128 -9.51 -12.45 2.52
C GLU A 128 -8.02 -12.11 2.60
N ARG A 129 -7.65 -10.95 3.18
CA ARG A 129 -6.24 -10.60 3.42
C ARG A 129 -5.51 -11.61 4.30
N GLU A 130 -6.16 -12.07 5.37
CA GLU A 130 -5.59 -13.08 6.26
C GLU A 130 -5.40 -14.42 5.53
N ASN A 131 -6.36 -14.81 4.71
CA ASN A 131 -6.28 -16.01 3.89
C ASN A 131 -5.17 -15.94 2.84
N ILE A 132 -4.96 -14.78 2.21
CA ILE A 132 -3.84 -14.53 1.29
C ILE A 132 -2.51 -14.67 2.03
N LYS A 133 -2.36 -14.03 3.20
CA LYS A 133 -1.14 -14.13 4.02
C LYS A 133 -0.86 -15.57 4.45
N LYS A 134 -1.89 -16.32 4.87
CA LYS A 134 -1.74 -17.75 5.23
C LYS A 134 -1.28 -18.58 4.05
N ARG A 135 -1.92 -18.44 2.89
CA ARG A 135 -1.52 -19.15 1.65
C ARG A 135 -0.10 -18.80 1.23
N GLN A 136 0.27 -17.53 1.34
CA GLN A 136 1.63 -17.07 1.01
C GLN A 136 2.68 -17.65 1.97
N ALA A 137 2.40 -17.64 3.27
CA ALA A 137 3.29 -18.25 4.27
C ALA A 137 3.46 -19.77 4.06
N GLN A 138 2.36 -20.48 3.76
CA GLN A 138 2.39 -21.91 3.43
C GLN A 138 3.18 -22.16 2.15
N GLY A 139 2.98 -21.37 1.10
CA GLY A 139 3.75 -21.47 -0.15
C GLY A 139 5.26 -21.25 0.07
N ILE A 140 5.63 -20.24 0.87
CA ILE A 140 7.04 -19.98 1.22
C ILE A 140 7.62 -21.14 2.03
N ALA A 141 6.88 -21.68 3.00
CA ALA A 141 7.32 -22.84 3.80
C ALA A 141 7.55 -24.08 2.93
N ALA A 142 6.61 -24.39 2.04
CA ALA A 142 6.72 -25.50 1.11
C ALA A 142 7.90 -25.34 0.14
N ALA A 143 8.14 -24.14 -0.37
CA ALA A 143 9.26 -23.86 -1.25
C ALA A 143 10.61 -23.95 -0.52
N LYS A 144 10.68 -23.46 0.73
CA LYS A 144 11.88 -23.65 1.58
C LYS A 144 12.17 -25.11 1.87
N ALA A 145 11.14 -25.93 2.13
CA ALA A 145 11.29 -27.38 2.31
C ALA A 145 11.84 -28.07 1.05
N LYS A 146 11.57 -27.52 -0.15
CA LYS A 146 12.14 -27.98 -1.43
C LYS A 146 13.53 -27.38 -1.71
N GLY A 147 14.15 -26.68 -0.77
CA GLY A 147 15.49 -26.09 -0.92
C GLY A 147 15.53 -24.76 -1.68
N ILE A 148 14.37 -24.16 -2.02
CA ILE A 148 14.33 -22.87 -2.70
C ILE A 148 14.72 -21.76 -1.72
N LYS A 149 15.79 -21.04 -2.02
CA LYS A 149 16.24 -19.89 -1.25
C LYS A 149 15.46 -18.64 -1.68
N PHE A 150 14.92 -17.93 -0.70
CA PHE A 150 14.26 -16.63 -0.89
C PHE A 150 15.18 -15.50 -0.48
N GLY A 151 14.98 -14.33 -1.06
CA GLY A 151 15.73 -13.14 -0.76
C GLY A 151 16.62 -12.70 -1.92
N ARG A 152 17.47 -11.71 -1.66
CA ARG A 152 18.43 -11.24 -2.67
C ARG A 152 19.44 -12.34 -2.97
N PRO A 153 19.74 -12.63 -4.25
CA PRO A 153 20.79 -13.59 -4.62
C PRO A 153 22.10 -13.28 -3.91
N GLU A 154 22.76 -14.32 -3.42
CA GLU A 154 24.08 -14.14 -2.83
C GLU A 154 25.09 -13.72 -3.91
N VAL A 155 25.90 -12.72 -3.59
CA VAL A 155 27.01 -12.32 -4.46
C VAL A 155 28.01 -13.50 -4.45
N PRO A 156 28.35 -14.07 -5.60
CA PRO A 156 29.32 -15.17 -5.66
C PRO A 156 30.70 -14.71 -5.13
N MET A 157 31.53 -15.69 -4.75
CA MET A 157 32.92 -15.42 -4.43
C MET A 157 33.64 -15.00 -5.71
N PRO A 158 34.38 -13.89 -5.76
CA PRO A 158 35.12 -13.51 -6.94
C PRO A 158 36.19 -14.52 -7.31
N ASP A 159 36.45 -14.68 -8.60
CA ASP A 159 37.52 -15.56 -9.08
C ASP A 159 38.89 -15.12 -8.52
N GLY A 160 39.66 -16.08 -8.02
CA GLY A 160 40.97 -15.81 -7.42
C GLY A 160 40.93 -15.06 -6.08
N PHE A 161 39.77 -15.08 -5.39
CA PHE A 161 39.60 -14.39 -4.10
C PHE A 161 40.63 -14.83 -3.06
N ASP A 162 41.03 -16.11 -3.06
CA ASP A 162 42.11 -16.67 -2.22
C ASP A 162 43.44 -15.93 -2.41
N LYS A 163 43.83 -15.64 -3.65
CA LYS A 163 45.05 -14.92 -3.98
C LYS A 163 44.98 -13.46 -3.50
N TYR A 164 43.84 -12.81 -3.66
CA TYR A 164 43.64 -11.41 -3.22
C TYR A 164 43.67 -11.31 -1.70
N ILE A 165 43.03 -12.24 -0.98
CA ILE A 165 43.06 -12.28 0.50
C ILE A 165 44.46 -12.48 1.01
N SER A 166 45.24 -13.46 0.45
CA SER A 166 46.62 -13.69 0.84
C SER A 166 47.51 -12.48 0.69
N LYS A 167 47.38 -11.71 -0.42
CA LYS A 167 48.10 -10.46 -0.63
C LYS A 167 47.70 -9.34 0.32
N TRP A 168 46.39 -9.28 0.63
CA TRP A 168 45.83 -8.28 1.55
C TRP A 168 46.30 -8.53 2.98
N GLU A 169 46.26 -9.78 3.44
CA GLU A 169 46.75 -10.17 4.77
C GLU A 169 48.25 -9.89 4.93
N LYS A 170 49.02 -10.01 3.87
CA LYS A 170 50.44 -9.67 3.83
C LYS A 170 50.73 -8.17 3.65
N GLY A 171 49.68 -7.33 3.59
CA GLY A 171 49.82 -5.88 3.38
C GLY A 171 50.31 -5.48 1.99
N GLN A 172 50.29 -6.39 1.00
CA GLN A 172 50.80 -6.15 -0.36
C GLN A 172 49.77 -5.38 -1.23
N ILE A 173 48.51 -5.44 -0.89
CA ILE A 173 47.42 -4.68 -1.56
C ILE A 173 46.48 -4.10 -0.51
N THR A 174 45.93 -2.94 -0.79
CA THR A 174 44.96 -2.26 0.09
C THR A 174 43.53 -2.74 -0.12
N THR A 175 42.68 -2.52 0.89
CA THR A 175 41.24 -2.79 0.74
C THR A 175 40.63 -2.06 -0.47
N SER A 176 41.03 -0.81 -0.71
CA SER A 176 40.55 0.00 -1.85
C SER A 176 40.87 -0.63 -3.18
N GLU A 177 42.05 -1.20 -3.34
CA GLU A 177 42.47 -1.90 -4.56
C GLU A 177 41.68 -3.17 -4.77
N ILE A 178 41.47 -3.98 -3.73
CA ILE A 178 40.62 -5.17 -3.84
C ILE A 178 39.21 -4.81 -4.27
N LEU A 179 38.60 -3.79 -3.67
CA LEU A 179 37.26 -3.36 -4.02
C LEU A 179 37.15 -2.95 -5.49
N LYS A 180 38.19 -2.27 -6.04
CA LYS A 180 38.26 -1.90 -7.47
C LYS A 180 38.36 -3.15 -8.36
N ILE A 181 39.19 -4.11 -7.98
CA ILE A 181 39.44 -5.33 -8.79
C ILE A 181 38.21 -6.23 -8.78
N THR A 182 37.59 -6.43 -7.61
CA THR A 182 36.48 -7.39 -7.41
C THR A 182 35.11 -6.81 -7.68
N GLY A 183 34.96 -5.49 -7.77
CA GLY A 183 33.67 -4.80 -7.87
C GLY A 183 32.79 -4.92 -6.62
N LEU A 184 33.33 -5.47 -5.51
CA LEU A 184 32.56 -5.64 -4.29
C LEU A 184 32.44 -4.32 -3.52
N THR A 185 31.30 -4.17 -2.79
CA THR A 185 31.19 -3.11 -1.78
C THR A 185 32.01 -3.50 -0.53
N LYS A 186 32.45 -2.51 0.24
CA LYS A 186 33.25 -2.72 1.46
C LYS A 186 32.58 -3.70 2.43
N SER A 187 31.28 -3.58 2.65
CA SER A 187 30.51 -4.47 3.53
C SER A 187 30.46 -5.91 3.00
N THR A 188 30.26 -6.09 1.68
CA THR A 188 30.26 -7.40 1.03
C THR A 188 31.66 -8.05 1.08
N PHE A 189 32.71 -7.28 0.88
CA PHE A 189 34.08 -7.78 0.98
C PHE A 189 34.37 -8.37 2.37
N TYR A 190 34.13 -7.60 3.45
CA TYR A 190 34.38 -8.13 4.80
C TYR A 190 33.49 -9.32 5.17
N ARG A 191 32.29 -9.40 4.63
CA ARG A 191 31.45 -10.58 4.78
C ARG A 191 32.07 -11.78 4.08
N LYS A 192 32.54 -11.62 2.86
CA LYS A 192 33.22 -12.68 2.08
C LYS A 192 34.53 -13.13 2.70
N VAL A 193 35.29 -12.23 3.33
CA VAL A 193 36.49 -12.58 4.11
C VAL A 193 36.13 -13.50 5.28
N ARG A 194 35.03 -13.21 6.02
CA ARG A 194 34.58 -14.07 7.12
C ARG A 194 34.14 -15.44 6.63
N GLU A 195 33.36 -15.49 5.54
CA GLU A 195 32.93 -16.74 4.90
C GLU A 195 34.16 -17.59 4.48
N TYR A 196 35.15 -16.97 3.85
CA TYR A 196 36.38 -17.63 3.42
C TYR A 196 37.18 -18.21 4.60
N ASN A 197 37.31 -17.46 5.68
CA ASN A 197 38.03 -17.89 6.89
C ASN A 197 37.29 -19.00 7.66
N LEU A 198 35.96 -19.09 7.55
CA LEU A 198 35.19 -20.20 8.10
C LEU A 198 35.34 -21.50 7.30
N ILE A 199 35.58 -21.41 5.99
CA ILE A 199 35.78 -22.57 5.11
C ILE A 199 37.21 -23.16 5.30
N LYS A 200 38.17 -22.32 5.73
CA LYS A 200 39.58 -22.72 5.94
C LYS A 200 39.86 -23.39 7.30
N LYS A 201 38.90 -23.30 8.24
CA LYS A 201 38.96 -24.00 9.52
C LYS A 201 38.32 -25.38 9.43
#